data_4807b478b56e93f12ad76be9908b0de9
#
_entry.id   4807b478b56e93f12ad76be9908b0de9
#
_cell.length_a   1.000
_cell.length_b   1.000
_cell.length_c   1.000
_cell.angle_alpha   90.00
_cell.angle_beta   90.00
_cell.angle_gamma   90.00
#
_symmetry.space_group_name_H-M   'P 1'
#
loop_
_entity.id
_entity.type
_entity.pdbx_description
1 polymer ?
#
loop_
_entity_poly.entity_id
_entity_poly.type
_entity_poly.pdbx_seq_one_letter_code
_entity_poly.pdbx_strand_id
1 'polypeptide(L)'
;MGYTHVELMPVMEHPLDGSWGYQVIGYYAPTARYGTPQDFMYFVNELHKAGIGVILDWVPAHFPRDAYGLSGFDGTCLYEHKDPRQGAHPHWGTLIYNYGRPQVSNYLIANALYWVEQFHADGIRMDAVASMLYLDYGKQDGEWIANMYGGNENLEAVEFLKHTNSMIQKRGRGAVTIAEESTAWPKVTGDLNDGGLGFTMKWNMGWMNDFLDYMQYDPYFRAYHHNDLTFSMVYAYSEKFMLVLSHDEVVHGKASMLSKMPGEEADKFANLRAGYGYMMTHPGKKLLFMGQDIAEYDEWNEERGVEWELLKYDHHEQMRRFVKRLNELYRKNPALYAEDDSWDGFEWIDCIDANECTLSYLRKSDKEEETLLVCL
;
A
#
# COMPACT_ATOMS: atom_id res chain seq x y z
N MET A 1 -19.26 8.10 0.32
CA MET A 1 -18.62 7.14 1.24
C MET A 1 -17.72 7.83 2.27
N GLY A 2 -17.16 9.01 2.01
CA GLY A 2 -16.35 9.78 2.96
C GLY A 2 -14.84 9.49 2.88
N TYR A 3 -14.38 8.82 1.86
CA TYR A 3 -12.96 8.67 1.57
C TYR A 3 -12.31 10.04 1.31
N THR A 4 -11.05 10.18 1.68
CA THR A 4 -10.27 11.40 1.50
C THR A 4 -9.35 11.33 0.29
N HIS A 5 -8.94 10.12 -0.10
CA HIS A 5 -8.06 9.86 -1.24
C HIS A 5 -8.56 8.66 -2.03
N VAL A 6 -8.17 8.61 -3.28
CA VAL A 6 -8.15 7.39 -4.09
C VAL A 6 -6.70 7.05 -4.44
N GLU A 7 -6.33 5.79 -4.29
CA GLU A 7 -5.08 5.25 -4.79
C GLU A 7 -5.39 4.43 -6.03
N LEU A 8 -4.81 4.82 -7.17
CA LEU A 8 -5.01 4.15 -8.44
C LEU A 8 -3.90 3.14 -8.66
N MET A 9 -4.27 1.90 -8.97
CA MET A 9 -3.34 0.90 -9.50
C MET A 9 -2.60 1.50 -10.71
N PRO A 10 -1.45 0.94 -11.15
CA PRO A 10 -0.60 1.61 -12.14
C PRO A 10 -1.35 2.07 -13.39
N VAL A 11 -1.36 3.38 -13.63
CA VAL A 11 -2.05 4.03 -14.76
C VAL A 11 -1.11 4.29 -15.94
N MET A 12 0.15 3.95 -15.83
CA MET A 12 1.14 4.12 -16.91
C MET A 12 0.92 3.09 -18.00
N GLU A 13 1.28 3.41 -19.24
CA GLU A 13 1.04 2.52 -20.38
C GLU A 13 1.80 1.20 -20.24
N HIS A 14 1.10 0.10 -20.44
CA HIS A 14 1.56 -1.28 -20.30
C HIS A 14 0.94 -2.19 -21.35
N PRO A 15 1.64 -3.25 -21.82
CA PRO A 15 1.17 -4.08 -22.94
C PRO A 15 0.17 -5.16 -22.50
N LEU A 16 0.25 -5.62 -21.25
CA LEU A 16 -0.49 -6.78 -20.75
C LEU A 16 -1.53 -6.36 -19.70
N ASP A 17 -2.82 -6.54 -20.01
CA ASP A 17 -3.92 -6.21 -19.10
C ASP A 17 -3.81 -7.01 -17.79
N GLY A 18 -3.54 -8.31 -17.87
CA GLY A 18 -3.37 -9.19 -16.71
C GLY A 18 -2.14 -8.88 -15.84
N SER A 19 -1.31 -7.87 -16.21
CA SER A 19 -0.28 -7.33 -15.30
C SER A 19 -0.81 -6.26 -14.36
N TRP A 20 -2.08 -5.87 -14.49
CA TRP A 20 -2.74 -4.81 -13.72
C TRP A 20 -2.00 -3.45 -13.79
N GLY A 21 -1.13 -3.29 -14.79
CA GLY A 21 -0.28 -2.12 -14.96
C GLY A 21 1.10 -2.23 -14.34
N TYR A 22 1.46 -3.32 -13.67
CA TYR A 22 2.78 -3.48 -13.04
C TYR A 22 3.91 -3.82 -14.03
N GLN A 23 3.62 -4.07 -15.30
CA GLN A 23 4.62 -4.26 -16.36
C GLN A 23 4.67 -3.04 -17.29
N VAL A 24 5.15 -1.93 -16.77
CA VAL A 24 5.15 -0.62 -17.45
C VAL A 24 6.16 -0.57 -18.59
N ILE A 25 5.74 -0.08 -19.76
CA ILE A 25 6.61 0.26 -20.88
C ILE A 25 6.60 1.76 -21.23
N GLY A 26 5.50 2.46 -20.95
CA GLY A 26 5.31 3.87 -21.25
C GLY A 26 5.22 4.72 -19.99
N TYR A 27 6.34 4.92 -19.31
CA TYR A 27 6.40 5.61 -18.00
C TYR A 27 5.86 7.04 -18.01
N TYR A 28 5.92 7.75 -19.14
CA TYR A 28 5.46 9.12 -19.30
C TYR A 28 4.11 9.25 -20.00
N ALA A 29 3.39 8.14 -20.18
CA ALA A 29 2.09 8.13 -20.81
C ALA A 29 1.06 7.47 -19.90
N PRO A 30 -0.09 8.12 -19.60
CA PRO A 30 -1.22 7.41 -19.05
C PRO A 30 -1.71 6.39 -20.09
N THR A 31 -2.15 5.22 -19.61
CA THR A 31 -2.64 4.16 -20.49
C THR A 31 -3.82 4.65 -21.35
N ALA A 32 -3.79 4.31 -22.62
CA ALA A 32 -4.86 4.66 -23.57
C ALA A 32 -6.18 3.91 -23.33
N ARG A 33 -6.20 2.92 -22.43
CA ARG A 33 -7.39 2.09 -22.13
C ARG A 33 -8.59 2.86 -21.64
N TYR A 34 -8.36 3.96 -20.92
CA TYR A 34 -9.41 4.70 -20.22
C TYR A 34 -9.63 6.11 -20.80
N GLY A 35 -8.99 6.43 -21.91
CA GLY A 35 -9.13 7.73 -22.58
C GLY A 35 -7.80 8.40 -22.88
N THR A 36 -7.86 9.70 -23.15
CA THR A 36 -6.69 10.54 -23.46
C THR A 36 -5.99 11.03 -22.19
N PRO A 37 -4.74 11.54 -22.28
CA PRO A 37 -4.10 12.23 -21.15
C PRO A 37 -4.95 13.38 -20.60
N GLN A 38 -5.71 14.08 -21.46
CA GLN A 38 -6.60 15.17 -21.06
C GLN A 38 -7.79 14.65 -20.25
N ASP A 39 -8.32 13.47 -20.60
CA ASP A 39 -9.38 12.83 -19.81
C ASP A 39 -8.88 12.45 -18.42
N PHE A 40 -7.65 11.98 -18.32
CA PHE A 40 -7.03 11.68 -17.03
C PHE A 40 -6.81 12.97 -16.19
N MET A 41 -6.34 14.05 -16.80
CA MET A 41 -6.23 15.36 -16.13
C MET A 41 -7.60 15.86 -15.66
N TYR A 42 -8.64 15.67 -16.47
CA TYR A 42 -10.02 16.02 -16.12
C TYR A 42 -10.50 15.21 -14.92
N PHE A 43 -10.24 13.90 -14.91
CA PHE A 43 -10.59 13.02 -13.80
C PHE A 43 -9.95 13.46 -12.48
N VAL A 44 -8.63 13.73 -12.47
CA VAL A 44 -7.92 14.24 -11.29
C VAL A 44 -8.53 15.58 -10.83
N ASN A 45 -8.80 16.50 -11.77
CA ASN A 45 -9.42 17.79 -11.44
C ASN A 45 -10.82 17.64 -10.81
N GLU A 46 -11.65 16.70 -11.28
CA GLU A 46 -12.97 16.45 -10.68
C GLU A 46 -12.85 15.84 -9.28
N LEU A 47 -11.88 14.97 -9.03
CA LEU A 47 -11.59 14.47 -7.69
C LEU A 47 -11.15 15.60 -6.75
N HIS A 48 -10.26 16.47 -7.20
CA HIS A 48 -9.81 17.63 -6.41
C HIS A 48 -10.97 18.60 -6.09
N LYS A 49 -11.87 18.86 -7.04
CA LYS A 49 -13.09 19.65 -6.79
C LYS A 49 -13.99 19.01 -5.73
N ALA A 50 -13.99 17.69 -5.65
CA ALA A 50 -14.71 16.94 -4.62
C ALA A 50 -13.96 16.86 -3.28
N GLY A 51 -12.75 17.43 -3.18
CA GLY A 51 -11.90 17.38 -1.99
C GLY A 51 -11.27 16.00 -1.79
N ILE A 52 -11.04 15.23 -2.87
CA ILE A 52 -10.44 13.89 -2.86
C ILE A 52 -9.06 14.00 -3.50
N GLY A 53 -8.01 13.59 -2.75
CA GLY A 53 -6.65 13.50 -3.25
C GLY A 53 -6.44 12.24 -4.10
N VAL A 54 -5.42 12.28 -4.97
CA VAL A 54 -5.09 11.20 -5.90
C VAL A 54 -3.68 10.70 -5.63
N ILE A 55 -3.55 9.41 -5.33
CA ILE A 55 -2.27 8.72 -5.18
C ILE A 55 -2.12 7.79 -6.38
N LEU A 56 -0.94 7.79 -6.98
CA LEU A 56 -0.64 6.92 -8.12
C LEU A 56 0.33 5.81 -7.70
N ASP A 57 -0.03 4.60 -8.07
CA ASP A 57 0.89 3.47 -7.94
C ASP A 57 1.97 3.56 -9.02
N TRP A 58 3.23 3.53 -8.60
CA TRP A 58 4.41 3.75 -9.45
C TRP A 58 5.39 2.60 -9.29
N VAL A 59 5.85 2.07 -10.42
CA VAL A 59 6.67 0.85 -10.49
C VAL A 59 8.12 1.16 -10.88
N PRO A 60 8.96 1.68 -9.98
CA PRO A 60 10.37 1.94 -10.27
C PRO A 60 11.27 0.73 -10.09
N ALA A 61 10.73 -0.39 -9.58
CA ALA A 61 11.52 -1.57 -9.24
C ALA A 61 11.97 -2.35 -10.46
N HIS A 62 11.12 -2.47 -11.46
CA HIS A 62 11.37 -3.34 -12.61
C HIS A 62 10.59 -2.90 -13.86
N PHE A 63 10.90 -3.53 -15.00
CA PHE A 63 10.17 -3.35 -16.25
C PHE A 63 10.19 -4.65 -17.09
N PRO A 64 9.20 -4.84 -17.98
CA PRO A 64 9.07 -6.08 -18.76
C PRO A 64 10.11 -6.18 -19.89
N ARG A 65 10.22 -7.38 -20.48
CA ARG A 65 11.19 -7.70 -21.54
C ARG A 65 10.65 -7.47 -22.95
N ASP A 66 9.52 -6.79 -23.09
CA ASP A 66 8.90 -6.54 -24.38
C ASP A 66 9.85 -5.83 -25.35
N ALA A 67 9.96 -6.35 -26.58
CA ALA A 67 10.92 -5.88 -27.57
C ALA A 67 10.73 -4.42 -28.04
N TYR A 68 9.53 -3.88 -27.81
CA TYR A 68 9.18 -2.48 -28.08
C TYR A 68 9.17 -1.60 -26.82
N GLY A 69 9.63 -2.14 -25.70
CA GLY A 69 9.78 -1.44 -24.43
C GLY A 69 11.20 -0.96 -24.18
N LEU A 70 11.61 -0.95 -22.92
CA LEU A 70 12.92 -0.44 -22.48
C LEU A 70 14.03 -1.49 -22.56
N SER A 71 13.70 -2.79 -22.60
CA SER A 71 14.66 -3.89 -22.64
C SER A 71 15.51 -3.84 -23.91
N GLY A 72 16.83 -3.75 -23.75
CA GLY A 72 17.74 -3.68 -24.89
C GLY A 72 17.44 -2.52 -25.85
N PHE A 73 16.98 -1.39 -25.34
CA PHE A 73 16.38 -0.27 -26.08
C PHE A 73 17.19 0.22 -27.28
N ASP A 74 18.52 0.32 -27.14
CA ASP A 74 19.46 0.73 -28.20
C ASP A 74 20.34 -0.42 -28.70
N GLY A 75 19.94 -1.67 -28.40
CA GLY A 75 20.73 -2.88 -28.66
C GLY A 75 21.75 -3.19 -27.57
N THR A 76 21.78 -2.40 -26.51
CA THR A 76 22.61 -2.64 -25.32
C THR A 76 21.74 -2.65 -24.05
N CYS A 77 22.32 -2.98 -22.90
CA CYS A 77 21.65 -2.86 -21.59
C CYS A 77 21.67 -1.39 -21.13
N LEU A 78 20.77 -0.57 -21.68
CA LEU A 78 20.72 0.86 -21.40
C LEU A 78 20.14 1.16 -20.01
N TYR A 79 19.02 0.52 -19.67
CA TYR A 79 18.29 0.74 -18.43
C TYR A 79 18.61 -0.31 -17.35
N GLU A 80 18.94 -1.54 -17.76
CA GLU A 80 19.24 -2.67 -16.90
C GLU A 80 20.75 -2.91 -16.72
N HIS A 81 21.10 -3.74 -15.74
CA HIS A 81 22.45 -4.29 -15.64
C HIS A 81 22.66 -5.38 -16.70
N LYS A 82 23.89 -5.47 -17.25
CA LYS A 82 24.26 -6.50 -18.22
C LYS A 82 24.29 -7.91 -17.60
N ASP A 83 24.77 -8.01 -16.35
CA ASP A 83 24.77 -9.28 -15.61
C ASP A 83 23.36 -9.59 -15.09
N PRO A 84 22.75 -10.71 -15.50
CA PRO A 84 21.38 -11.02 -15.10
C PRO A 84 21.23 -11.24 -13.56
N ARG A 85 22.32 -11.55 -12.86
CA ARG A 85 22.29 -11.65 -11.39
C ARG A 85 21.99 -10.30 -10.71
N GLN A 86 22.28 -9.19 -11.38
CA GLN A 86 21.92 -7.83 -10.94
C GLN A 86 20.74 -7.27 -11.73
N GLY A 87 20.60 -7.65 -13.00
CA GLY A 87 19.68 -7.03 -13.94
C GLY A 87 18.35 -7.77 -14.15
N ALA A 88 18.06 -8.87 -13.44
CA ALA A 88 16.83 -9.62 -13.64
C ALA A 88 16.19 -10.11 -12.34
N HIS A 89 14.84 -10.12 -12.34
CA HIS A 89 14.02 -10.85 -11.36
C HIS A 89 13.59 -12.19 -11.95
N PRO A 90 14.16 -13.31 -11.49
CA PRO A 90 13.86 -14.65 -12.05
C PRO A 90 12.38 -15.02 -11.92
N HIS A 91 11.76 -14.71 -10.77
CA HIS A 91 10.37 -15.08 -10.46
C HIS A 91 9.34 -14.28 -11.26
N TRP A 92 9.62 -13.00 -11.52
CA TRP A 92 8.69 -12.12 -12.25
C TRP A 92 8.95 -12.09 -13.75
N GLY A 93 10.09 -12.64 -14.18
CA GLY A 93 10.51 -12.58 -15.59
C GLY A 93 10.87 -11.19 -16.10
N THR A 94 10.99 -10.20 -15.20
CA THR A 94 11.24 -8.79 -15.50
C THR A 94 12.72 -8.42 -15.37
N LEU A 95 13.08 -7.20 -15.76
CA LEU A 95 14.41 -6.63 -15.62
C LEU A 95 14.45 -5.60 -14.49
N ILE A 96 15.59 -5.49 -13.83
CA ILE A 96 15.86 -4.55 -12.75
C ILE A 96 16.59 -3.34 -13.31
N TYR A 97 16.18 -2.13 -12.93
CA TYR A 97 16.85 -0.90 -13.29
C TYR A 97 18.26 -0.81 -12.70
N ASN A 98 19.18 -0.28 -13.48
CA ASN A 98 20.53 0.06 -13.03
C ASN A 98 20.52 1.45 -12.36
N TYR A 99 20.18 1.49 -11.07
CA TYR A 99 20.09 2.74 -10.31
C TYR A 99 21.43 3.47 -10.16
N GLY A 100 22.56 2.78 -10.29
CA GLY A 100 23.89 3.36 -10.26
C GLY A 100 24.23 4.18 -11.53
N ARG A 101 23.41 4.05 -12.58
CA ARG A 101 23.58 4.86 -13.80
C ARG A 101 22.81 6.18 -13.65
N PRO A 102 23.50 7.35 -13.61
CA PRO A 102 22.84 8.64 -13.38
C PRO A 102 21.70 8.96 -14.34
N GLN A 103 21.81 8.51 -15.60
CA GLN A 103 20.77 8.73 -16.60
C GLN A 103 19.49 7.93 -16.28
N VAL A 104 19.62 6.72 -15.76
CA VAL A 104 18.50 5.87 -15.37
C VAL A 104 17.82 6.44 -14.12
N SER A 105 18.60 6.78 -13.09
CA SER A 105 18.08 7.45 -11.89
C SER A 105 17.37 8.75 -12.24
N ASN A 106 17.97 9.58 -13.09
CA ASN A 106 17.34 10.84 -13.52
C ASN A 106 16.05 10.61 -14.33
N TYR A 107 16.02 9.58 -15.20
CA TYR A 107 14.82 9.20 -15.94
C TYR A 107 13.65 8.85 -15.00
N LEU A 108 13.91 8.04 -13.98
CA LEU A 108 12.89 7.62 -13.00
C LEU A 108 12.46 8.76 -12.08
N ILE A 109 13.40 9.56 -11.55
CA ILE A 109 13.09 10.71 -10.70
C ILE A 109 12.26 11.75 -11.46
N ALA A 110 12.66 12.05 -12.70
CA ALA A 110 11.91 12.98 -13.55
C ALA A 110 10.51 12.43 -13.88
N ASN A 111 10.36 11.12 -13.99
CA ASN A 111 9.08 10.48 -14.19
C ASN A 111 8.15 10.61 -12.96
N ALA A 112 8.64 10.35 -11.75
CA ALA A 112 7.85 10.57 -10.55
C ALA A 112 7.40 12.05 -10.44
N LEU A 113 8.30 12.98 -10.67
CA LEU A 113 7.98 14.42 -10.70
C LEU A 113 6.98 14.78 -11.80
N TYR A 114 7.07 14.15 -12.97
CA TYR A 114 6.13 14.37 -14.07
C TYR A 114 4.70 14.08 -13.66
N TRP A 115 4.43 12.97 -12.96
CA TRP A 115 3.10 12.64 -12.48
C TRP A 115 2.59 13.61 -11.42
N VAL A 116 3.47 14.06 -10.53
CA VAL A 116 3.12 15.04 -9.49
C VAL A 116 2.93 16.44 -10.07
N GLU A 117 3.82 16.89 -10.97
CA GLU A 117 3.79 18.27 -11.47
C GLU A 117 2.83 18.49 -12.64
N GLN A 118 2.66 17.51 -13.54
CA GLN A 118 1.83 17.66 -14.73
C GLN A 118 0.41 17.11 -14.56
N PHE A 119 0.26 16.01 -13.82
CA PHE A 119 -1.05 15.41 -13.55
C PHE A 119 -1.57 15.74 -12.15
N HIS A 120 -0.80 16.47 -11.35
CA HIS A 120 -1.19 16.92 -10.01
C HIS A 120 -1.53 15.78 -9.06
N ALA A 121 -0.81 14.64 -9.16
CA ALA A 121 -0.92 13.58 -8.18
C ALA A 121 -0.52 14.10 -6.78
N ASP A 122 -1.34 13.79 -5.77
CA ASP A 122 -1.10 14.18 -4.37
C ASP A 122 -0.18 13.20 -3.66
N GLY A 123 0.12 12.08 -4.28
CA GLY A 123 1.06 11.09 -3.75
C GLY A 123 1.48 10.05 -4.78
N ILE A 124 2.57 9.37 -4.42
CA ILE A 124 3.14 8.24 -5.17
C ILE A 124 3.28 7.06 -4.19
N ARG A 125 2.60 5.97 -4.48
CA ARG A 125 2.90 4.68 -3.84
C ARG A 125 3.96 3.99 -4.68
N MET A 126 5.10 3.62 -4.08
CA MET A 126 6.18 2.91 -4.75
C MET A 126 6.04 1.41 -4.53
N ASP A 127 5.83 0.71 -5.63
CA ASP A 127 5.71 -0.74 -5.70
C ASP A 127 7.03 -1.45 -5.41
N ALA A 128 6.96 -2.58 -4.68
CA ALA A 128 8.03 -3.54 -4.49
C ALA A 128 9.36 -2.96 -3.99
N VAL A 129 9.33 -1.99 -3.06
CA VAL A 129 10.53 -1.33 -2.54
C VAL A 129 11.52 -2.33 -1.93
N ALA A 130 11.04 -3.39 -1.27
CA ALA A 130 11.89 -4.46 -0.75
C ALA A 130 12.77 -5.08 -1.84
N SER A 131 12.24 -5.29 -3.04
CA SER A 131 12.99 -5.85 -4.18
C SER A 131 14.07 -4.92 -4.70
N MET A 132 13.95 -3.62 -4.43
CA MET A 132 14.96 -2.63 -4.77
C MET A 132 16.09 -2.59 -3.74
N LEU A 133 15.73 -2.73 -2.44
CA LEU A 133 16.67 -2.60 -1.33
C LEU A 133 17.64 -3.78 -1.21
N TYR A 134 17.23 -4.98 -1.66
CA TYR A 134 18.02 -6.20 -1.47
C TYR A 134 18.41 -6.86 -2.79
N LEU A 135 19.72 -7.05 -3.00
CA LEU A 135 20.30 -7.65 -4.20
C LEU A 135 19.93 -9.14 -4.36
N ASP A 136 19.64 -9.82 -3.26
CA ASP A 136 19.23 -11.22 -3.19
C ASP A 136 17.73 -11.44 -3.14
N TYR A 137 16.92 -10.38 -3.26
CA TYR A 137 15.46 -10.48 -3.19
C TYR A 137 14.92 -11.48 -4.23
N GLY A 138 14.24 -12.55 -3.74
CA GLY A 138 13.68 -13.60 -4.58
C GLY A 138 14.71 -14.42 -5.37
N LYS A 139 15.99 -14.45 -4.96
CA LYS A 139 17.08 -15.16 -5.62
C LYS A 139 17.68 -16.23 -4.72
N GLN A 140 18.24 -17.26 -5.33
CA GLN A 140 18.97 -18.33 -4.66
C GLN A 140 20.47 -18.02 -4.57
N ASP A 141 21.20 -18.81 -3.79
CA ASP A 141 22.65 -18.71 -3.72
C ASP A 141 23.27 -18.82 -5.12
N GLY A 142 24.15 -17.88 -5.44
CA GLY A 142 24.79 -17.78 -6.76
C GLY A 142 24.00 -17.04 -7.82
N GLU A 143 22.74 -16.67 -7.57
CA GLU A 143 21.89 -15.90 -8.49
C GLU A 143 21.96 -14.37 -8.27
N TRP A 144 22.77 -13.92 -7.32
CA TRP A 144 22.95 -12.50 -7.03
C TRP A 144 24.44 -12.17 -6.81
N ILE A 145 24.76 -10.89 -6.80
CA ILE A 145 26.13 -10.38 -6.59
C ILE A 145 26.09 -9.42 -5.40
N ALA A 146 26.97 -9.68 -4.42
CA ALA A 146 27.11 -8.82 -3.25
C ALA A 146 27.57 -7.40 -3.64
N ASN A 147 27.21 -6.43 -2.81
CA ASN A 147 27.70 -5.06 -2.94
C ASN A 147 29.21 -4.97 -2.65
N MET A 148 29.80 -3.78 -2.85
CA MET A 148 31.23 -3.56 -2.67
C MET A 148 31.78 -3.84 -1.26
N TYR A 149 30.88 -3.97 -0.26
CA TYR A 149 31.22 -4.30 1.12
C TYR A 149 30.94 -5.77 1.46
N GLY A 150 30.43 -6.56 0.52
CA GLY A 150 30.10 -7.97 0.71
C GLY A 150 28.69 -8.24 1.26
N GLY A 151 27.86 -7.21 1.41
CA GLY A 151 26.48 -7.31 1.88
C GLY A 151 25.48 -7.48 0.72
N ASN A 152 24.21 -7.67 1.08
CA ASN A 152 23.10 -7.83 0.15
C ASN A 152 22.28 -6.54 -0.07
N GLU A 153 22.61 -5.44 0.60
CA GLU A 153 21.94 -4.18 0.37
C GLU A 153 22.31 -3.59 -1.00
N ASN A 154 21.33 -3.14 -1.74
CA ASN A 154 21.51 -2.43 -3.00
C ASN A 154 21.76 -0.93 -2.72
N LEU A 155 23.01 -0.57 -2.53
CA LEU A 155 23.41 0.79 -2.14
C LEU A 155 22.98 1.84 -3.16
N GLU A 156 23.00 1.50 -4.45
CA GLU A 156 22.59 2.40 -5.54
C GLU A 156 21.09 2.67 -5.51
N ALA A 157 20.26 1.65 -5.21
CA ALA A 157 18.83 1.81 -5.04
C ALA A 157 18.50 2.62 -3.78
N VAL A 158 19.21 2.41 -2.67
CA VAL A 158 19.07 3.19 -1.45
C VAL A 158 19.28 4.69 -1.73
N GLU A 159 20.35 5.05 -2.42
CA GLU A 159 20.63 6.46 -2.78
C GLU A 159 19.61 7.00 -3.79
N PHE A 160 19.15 6.19 -4.74
CA PHE A 160 18.07 6.54 -5.66
C PHE A 160 16.76 6.86 -4.91
N LEU A 161 16.34 6.01 -3.96
CA LEU A 161 15.12 6.21 -3.17
C LEU A 161 15.20 7.49 -2.33
N LYS A 162 16.32 7.71 -1.64
CA LYS A 162 16.56 8.94 -0.87
C LYS A 162 16.49 10.18 -1.76
N HIS A 163 17.13 10.12 -2.92
CA HIS A 163 17.13 11.25 -3.86
C HIS A 163 15.72 11.50 -4.41
N THR A 164 14.98 10.45 -4.79
CA THR A 164 13.60 10.56 -5.26
C THR A 164 12.71 11.22 -4.21
N ASN A 165 12.73 10.73 -2.97
CA ASN A 165 11.96 11.30 -1.87
C ASN A 165 12.35 12.76 -1.59
N SER A 166 13.65 13.08 -1.58
CA SER A 166 14.13 14.45 -1.44
C SER A 166 13.60 15.38 -2.53
N MET A 167 13.55 14.91 -3.78
CA MET A 167 13.05 15.72 -4.91
C MET A 167 11.53 15.92 -4.83
N ILE A 168 10.78 14.90 -4.45
CA ILE A 168 9.32 15.01 -4.25
C ILE A 168 9.03 15.96 -3.08
N GLN A 169 9.73 15.84 -1.95
CA GLN A 169 9.58 16.76 -0.80
C GLN A 169 9.83 18.22 -1.20
N LYS A 170 10.84 18.48 -2.03
CA LYS A 170 11.21 19.84 -2.45
C LYS A 170 10.29 20.43 -3.51
N ARG A 171 9.80 19.61 -4.44
CA ARG A 171 9.10 20.08 -5.66
C ARG A 171 7.64 19.66 -5.73
N GLY A 172 7.25 18.61 -5.00
CA GLY A 172 5.92 17.98 -5.08
C GLY A 172 4.80 18.75 -4.39
N ARG A 173 5.04 19.94 -3.84
CA ARG A 173 4.00 20.81 -3.25
C ARG A 173 3.16 20.12 -2.19
N GLY A 174 3.76 19.25 -1.39
CA GLY A 174 3.08 18.49 -0.34
C GLY A 174 2.67 17.07 -0.76
N ALA A 175 3.02 16.63 -1.97
CA ALA A 175 2.78 15.25 -2.37
C ALA A 175 3.51 14.26 -1.45
N VAL A 176 2.81 13.19 -1.09
CA VAL A 176 3.31 12.15 -0.19
C VAL A 176 3.96 11.01 -0.97
N THR A 177 4.91 10.31 -0.33
CA THR A 177 5.47 9.07 -0.86
C THR A 177 5.18 7.92 0.09
N ILE A 178 4.71 6.79 -0.43
CA ILE A 178 4.28 5.62 0.32
C ILE A 178 5.08 4.43 -0.17
N ALA A 179 5.77 3.73 0.74
CA ALA A 179 6.53 2.54 0.38
C ALA A 179 5.70 1.27 0.56
N GLU A 180 5.63 0.43 -0.46
CA GLU A 180 5.34 -0.98 -0.25
C GLU A 180 6.65 -1.68 0.09
N GLU A 181 6.87 -1.90 1.36
CA GLU A 181 8.08 -2.51 1.90
C GLU A 181 7.72 -3.40 3.09
N SER A 182 7.97 -4.69 2.98
CA SER A 182 7.53 -5.71 3.95
C SER A 182 8.63 -6.27 4.83
N THR A 183 9.88 -5.79 4.64
CA THR A 183 11.03 -6.30 5.40
C THR A 183 11.30 -5.49 6.67
N ALA A 184 12.31 -5.90 7.42
CA ALA A 184 12.79 -5.18 8.60
C ALA A 184 13.79 -4.06 8.26
N TRP A 185 13.79 -3.52 7.03
CA TRP A 185 14.65 -2.38 6.68
C TRP A 185 14.33 -1.20 7.60
N PRO A 186 15.35 -0.64 8.29
CA PRO A 186 15.10 0.40 9.29
C PRO A 186 14.88 1.77 8.65
N LYS A 187 14.08 2.61 9.31
CA LYS A 187 13.88 4.03 8.96
C LYS A 187 13.42 4.27 7.52
N VAL A 188 12.52 3.44 7.01
CA VAL A 188 11.89 3.66 5.70
C VAL A 188 11.23 5.04 5.67
N THR A 189 10.51 5.39 6.75
CA THR A 189 9.86 6.69 6.92
C THR A 189 10.68 7.69 7.73
N GLY A 190 11.92 7.33 8.06
CA GLY A 190 12.83 8.20 8.81
C GLY A 190 13.34 9.38 7.98
N ASP A 191 13.73 10.45 8.66
CA ASP A 191 14.29 11.64 8.02
C ASP A 191 15.58 11.30 7.24
N LEU A 192 15.74 11.94 6.08
CA LEU A 192 16.92 11.78 5.23
C LEU A 192 18.22 12.14 5.93
N ASN A 193 18.19 13.17 6.79
CA ASN A 193 19.37 13.62 7.54
C ASN A 193 19.79 12.64 8.65
N ASP A 194 18.85 11.79 9.10
CA ASP A 194 19.10 10.76 10.10
C ASP A 194 19.37 9.37 9.47
N GLY A 195 19.64 9.35 8.17
CA GLY A 195 19.94 8.13 7.42
C GLY A 195 18.71 7.36 6.95
N GLY A 196 17.50 7.87 7.18
CA GLY A 196 16.26 7.28 6.67
C GLY A 196 16.11 7.40 5.16
N LEU A 197 15.12 6.68 4.61
CA LEU A 197 14.81 6.73 3.17
C LEU A 197 13.92 7.91 2.78
N GLY A 198 13.28 8.58 3.75
CA GLY A 198 12.49 9.78 3.54
C GLY A 198 11.08 9.54 2.99
N PHE A 199 10.55 8.34 3.03
CA PHE A 199 9.14 8.11 2.70
C PHE A 199 8.21 8.78 3.72
N THR A 200 7.05 9.21 3.27
CA THR A 200 6.03 9.79 4.16
C THR A 200 5.35 8.70 4.98
N MET A 201 5.07 7.56 4.36
CA MET A 201 4.40 6.42 4.98
C MET A 201 4.94 5.10 4.42
N LYS A 202 4.65 4.02 5.15
CA LYS A 202 4.97 2.64 4.75
C LYS A 202 3.74 1.76 4.95
N TRP A 203 3.45 0.86 4.02
CA TRP A 203 2.44 -0.17 4.20
C TRP A 203 2.80 -1.09 5.36
N ASN A 204 1.85 -1.38 6.23
CA ASN A 204 2.03 -2.32 7.34
C ASN A 204 1.57 -3.73 6.94
N MET A 205 2.45 -4.44 6.25
CA MET A 205 2.19 -5.82 5.81
C MET A 205 2.16 -6.80 6.99
N GLY A 206 2.91 -6.53 8.07
CA GLY A 206 2.89 -7.33 9.29
C GLY A 206 1.51 -7.30 9.95
N TRP A 207 0.97 -6.11 10.21
CA TRP A 207 -0.39 -5.96 10.71
C TRP A 207 -1.42 -6.63 9.80
N MET A 208 -1.29 -6.48 8.50
CA MET A 208 -2.21 -7.09 7.54
C MET A 208 -2.25 -8.61 7.66
N ASN A 209 -1.08 -9.25 7.71
CA ASN A 209 -0.99 -10.71 7.86
C ASN A 209 -1.61 -11.17 9.18
N ASP A 210 -1.18 -10.61 10.31
CA ASP A 210 -1.69 -10.96 11.64
C ASP A 210 -3.21 -10.75 11.74
N PHE A 211 -3.70 -9.61 11.21
CA PHE A 211 -5.12 -9.29 11.17
C PHE A 211 -5.93 -10.30 10.35
N LEU A 212 -5.47 -10.65 9.15
CA LEU A 212 -6.17 -11.58 8.26
C LEU A 212 -6.16 -12.99 8.84
N ASP A 213 -5.05 -13.43 9.41
CA ASP A 213 -4.95 -14.73 10.07
C ASP A 213 -5.94 -14.81 11.23
N TYR A 214 -5.97 -13.80 12.11
CA TYR A 214 -6.93 -13.76 13.22
C TYR A 214 -8.39 -13.78 12.74
N MET A 215 -8.72 -12.99 11.73
CA MET A 215 -10.09 -12.87 11.26
C MET A 215 -10.61 -14.13 10.57
N GLN A 216 -9.73 -14.97 10.04
CA GLN A 216 -10.05 -16.25 9.39
C GLN A 216 -10.26 -17.39 10.40
N TYR A 217 -9.73 -17.30 11.61
CA TYR A 217 -9.94 -18.33 12.61
C TYR A 217 -11.42 -18.48 13.00
N ASP A 218 -11.84 -19.74 13.15
CA ASP A 218 -13.10 -20.03 13.83
C ASP A 218 -13.08 -19.39 15.23
N PRO A 219 -14.15 -18.69 15.65
CA PRO A 219 -14.19 -18.00 16.94
C PRO A 219 -13.77 -18.86 18.14
N TYR A 220 -14.02 -20.17 18.07
CA TYR A 220 -13.60 -21.11 19.11
C TYR A 220 -12.10 -21.15 19.37
N PHE A 221 -11.28 -20.87 18.32
CA PHE A 221 -9.81 -20.91 18.43
C PHE A 221 -9.18 -19.54 18.68
N ARG A 222 -9.92 -18.45 18.60
CA ARG A 222 -9.37 -17.08 18.68
C ARG A 222 -8.70 -16.74 19.98
N ALA A 223 -9.13 -17.36 21.10
CA ALA A 223 -8.47 -17.18 22.38
C ALA A 223 -6.98 -17.55 22.36
N TYR A 224 -6.58 -18.49 21.50
CA TYR A 224 -5.19 -18.90 21.33
C TYR A 224 -4.37 -18.00 20.41
N HIS A 225 -5.05 -17.10 19.69
CA HIS A 225 -4.48 -16.20 18.67
C HIS A 225 -4.69 -14.71 19.00
N HIS A 226 -5.07 -14.42 20.23
CA HIS A 226 -5.38 -13.05 20.68
C HIS A 226 -4.22 -12.07 20.43
N ASN A 227 -2.98 -12.56 20.53
CA ASN A 227 -1.78 -11.75 20.28
C ASN A 227 -1.64 -11.28 18.82
N ASP A 228 -2.28 -11.92 17.86
CA ASP A 228 -2.24 -11.50 16.45
C ASP A 228 -2.87 -10.11 16.28
N LEU A 229 -3.83 -9.74 17.15
CA LEU A 229 -4.40 -8.40 17.17
C LEU A 229 -3.54 -7.37 17.93
N THR A 230 -2.76 -7.79 18.92
CA THR A 230 -2.03 -6.87 19.81
C THR A 230 -0.58 -6.69 19.43
N PHE A 231 0.00 -7.65 18.72
CA PHE A 231 1.45 -7.67 18.40
C PHE A 231 1.88 -6.47 17.57
N SER A 232 1.05 -6.00 16.66
CA SER A 232 1.36 -4.81 15.83
C SER A 232 1.68 -3.57 16.65
N MET A 233 1.14 -3.44 17.87
CA MET A 233 1.43 -2.31 18.75
C MET A 233 2.87 -2.33 19.29
N VAL A 234 3.57 -3.47 19.27
CA VAL A 234 4.97 -3.56 19.68
C VAL A 234 5.87 -2.71 18.76
N TYR A 235 5.48 -2.58 17.49
CA TYR A 235 6.26 -1.84 16.48
C TYR A 235 5.49 -0.69 15.82
N ALA A 236 4.26 -0.41 16.23
CA ALA A 236 3.35 0.54 15.57
C ALA A 236 3.96 1.94 15.33
N TYR A 237 4.94 2.34 16.14
CA TYR A 237 5.60 3.65 16.07
C TYR A 237 7.06 3.57 15.63
N SER A 238 7.50 2.42 15.11
CA SER A 238 8.83 2.30 14.49
C SER A 238 8.91 2.98 13.12
N GLU A 239 7.77 3.09 12.44
CA GLU A 239 7.56 3.72 11.15
C GLU A 239 6.21 4.45 11.13
N LYS A 240 5.97 5.31 10.14
CA LYS A 240 4.66 5.91 9.89
C LYS A 240 3.83 4.98 9.01
N PHE A 241 3.04 4.14 9.65
CA PHE A 241 2.34 3.06 8.97
C PHE A 241 1.00 3.46 8.33
N MET A 242 0.70 2.80 7.22
CA MET A 242 -0.61 2.68 6.62
C MET A 242 -1.08 1.23 6.74
N LEU A 243 -2.22 1.01 7.36
CA LEU A 243 -2.88 -0.29 7.45
C LEU A 243 -3.58 -0.57 6.13
N VAL A 244 -3.22 -1.67 5.50
CA VAL A 244 -3.64 -1.95 4.14
C VAL A 244 -4.41 -3.27 4.04
N LEU A 245 -5.53 -3.23 3.33
CA LEU A 245 -6.21 -4.39 2.76
C LEU A 245 -6.28 -4.14 1.26
N SER A 246 -5.21 -4.52 0.55
CA SER A 246 -4.98 -4.20 -0.85
C SER A 246 -5.63 -5.20 -1.81
N HIS A 247 -5.40 -5.00 -3.11
CA HIS A 247 -5.79 -5.92 -4.16
C HIS A 247 -5.11 -7.29 -4.02
N ASP A 248 -3.86 -7.34 -3.54
CA ASP A 248 -3.09 -8.58 -3.38
C ASP A 248 -3.74 -9.57 -2.43
N GLU A 249 -4.59 -9.10 -1.51
CA GLU A 249 -5.23 -9.95 -0.52
C GLU A 249 -6.55 -10.55 -0.98
N VAL A 250 -7.02 -10.19 -2.17
CA VAL A 250 -8.33 -10.63 -2.69
C VAL A 250 -8.25 -11.24 -4.09
N VAL A 251 -7.09 -11.83 -4.44
CA VAL A 251 -6.80 -12.44 -5.75
C VAL A 251 -6.10 -13.78 -5.59
N HIS A 252 -5.99 -14.53 -6.69
CA HIS A 252 -5.19 -15.75 -6.83
C HIS A 252 -5.52 -16.86 -5.80
N GLY A 253 -6.80 -17.06 -5.52
CA GLY A 253 -7.26 -18.11 -4.61
C GLY A 253 -7.19 -17.71 -3.13
N LYS A 254 -6.99 -16.43 -2.82
CA LYS A 254 -6.97 -15.92 -1.45
C LYS A 254 -8.38 -15.62 -0.90
N ALA A 255 -9.42 -15.69 -1.69
CA ALA A 255 -10.81 -15.31 -1.41
C ALA A 255 -11.03 -13.80 -1.19
N SER A 256 -12.27 -13.32 -1.33
CA SER A 256 -12.63 -11.94 -0.98
C SER A 256 -12.56 -11.72 0.55
N MET A 257 -12.58 -10.45 1.00
CA MET A 257 -12.58 -10.16 2.44
C MET A 257 -13.77 -10.79 3.17
N LEU A 258 -14.96 -10.77 2.56
CA LEU A 258 -16.13 -11.43 3.15
C LEU A 258 -15.98 -12.95 3.17
N SER A 259 -15.49 -13.54 2.08
CA SER A 259 -15.36 -14.99 1.95
C SER A 259 -14.30 -15.60 2.87
N LYS A 260 -13.30 -14.80 3.30
CA LYS A 260 -12.32 -15.19 4.32
C LYS A 260 -12.94 -15.37 5.71
N MET A 261 -14.05 -14.68 6.00
CA MET A 261 -14.67 -14.71 7.33
C MET A 261 -15.33 -16.08 7.60
N PRO A 262 -15.19 -16.64 8.81
CA PRO A 262 -15.82 -17.90 9.19
C PRO A 262 -17.32 -17.75 9.46
N GLY A 263 -18.03 -18.88 9.52
CA GLY A 263 -19.44 -18.97 9.86
C GLY A 263 -20.39 -18.86 8.67
N GLU A 264 -21.67 -18.73 9.00
CA GLU A 264 -22.74 -18.52 8.03
C GLU A 264 -22.73 -17.07 7.52
N GLU A 265 -23.56 -16.74 6.54
CA GLU A 265 -23.56 -15.41 5.90
C GLU A 265 -23.66 -14.26 6.91
N ALA A 266 -24.60 -14.33 7.85
CA ALA A 266 -24.79 -13.29 8.86
C ALA A 266 -23.55 -13.11 9.76
N ASP A 267 -22.89 -14.23 10.10
CA ASP A 267 -21.67 -14.25 10.91
C ASP A 267 -20.51 -13.62 10.16
N LYS A 268 -20.36 -13.94 8.86
CA LYS A 268 -19.33 -13.34 7.99
C LYS A 268 -19.43 -11.83 7.95
N PHE A 269 -20.62 -11.29 7.73
CA PHE A 269 -20.85 -9.84 7.73
C PHE A 269 -20.60 -9.22 9.12
N ALA A 270 -20.99 -9.90 10.20
CA ALA A 270 -20.74 -9.43 11.56
C ALA A 270 -19.24 -9.39 11.87
N ASN A 271 -18.53 -10.45 11.52
CA ASN A 271 -17.09 -10.57 11.71
C ASN A 271 -16.34 -9.50 10.90
N LEU A 272 -16.69 -9.30 9.63
CA LEU A 272 -16.06 -8.28 8.79
C LEU A 272 -16.29 -6.86 9.33
N ARG A 273 -17.49 -6.57 9.88
CA ARG A 273 -17.74 -5.27 10.55
C ARG A 273 -16.85 -5.08 11.77
N ALA A 274 -16.68 -6.13 12.60
CA ALA A 274 -15.77 -6.06 13.76
C ALA A 274 -14.33 -5.78 13.32
N GLY A 275 -13.85 -6.49 12.28
CA GLY A 275 -12.53 -6.27 11.72
C GLY A 275 -12.33 -4.85 11.17
N TYR A 276 -13.27 -4.32 10.42
CA TYR A 276 -13.20 -2.94 9.93
C TYR A 276 -13.27 -1.91 11.08
N GLY A 277 -14.06 -2.18 12.12
CA GLY A 277 -14.08 -1.36 13.33
C GLY A 277 -12.71 -1.31 14.01
N TYR A 278 -12.05 -2.45 14.16
CA TYR A 278 -10.68 -2.53 14.67
C TYR A 278 -9.71 -1.77 13.78
N MET A 279 -9.68 -2.05 12.47
CA MET A 279 -8.81 -1.35 11.53
C MET A 279 -8.95 0.16 11.62
N MET A 280 -10.18 0.68 11.66
CA MET A 280 -10.45 2.13 11.64
C MET A 280 -10.05 2.82 12.94
N THR A 281 -9.96 2.09 14.05
CA THR A 281 -9.59 2.64 15.35
C THR A 281 -8.15 2.36 15.78
N HIS A 282 -7.47 1.40 15.15
CA HIS A 282 -6.04 1.14 15.34
C HIS A 282 -5.19 2.32 14.84
N PRO A 283 -4.02 2.64 15.45
CA PRO A 283 -3.10 3.65 14.91
C PRO A 283 -2.66 3.39 13.46
N GLY A 284 -2.39 4.47 12.72
CA GLY A 284 -1.96 4.44 11.32
C GLY A 284 -3.05 4.85 10.32
N LYS A 285 -2.68 5.18 9.09
CA LYS A 285 -3.62 5.50 8.01
C LYS A 285 -4.25 4.22 7.45
N LYS A 286 -5.29 4.33 6.62
CA LYS A 286 -6.14 3.19 6.22
C LYS A 286 -6.26 3.11 4.71
N LEU A 287 -6.20 1.89 4.16
CA LEU A 287 -6.50 1.60 2.77
C LEU A 287 -7.42 0.39 2.66
N LEU A 288 -8.53 0.55 1.94
CA LEU A 288 -9.42 -0.52 1.51
C LEU A 288 -9.43 -0.59 0.00
N PHE A 289 -9.30 -1.77 -0.56
CA PHE A 289 -9.44 -1.99 -1.99
C PHE A 289 -10.92 -1.90 -2.42
N MET A 290 -11.17 -1.55 -3.67
CA MET A 290 -12.52 -1.42 -4.24
C MET A 290 -13.35 -2.70 -4.06
N GLY A 291 -14.66 -2.54 -3.79
CA GLY A 291 -15.57 -3.66 -3.54
C GLY A 291 -15.58 -4.18 -2.10
N GLN A 292 -14.53 -3.96 -1.32
CA GLN A 292 -14.47 -4.39 0.08
C GLN A 292 -15.47 -3.63 0.96
N ASP A 293 -15.79 -2.40 0.62
CA ASP A 293 -16.74 -1.56 1.36
C ASP A 293 -18.22 -1.91 1.10
N ILE A 294 -18.47 -2.78 0.13
CA ILE A 294 -19.78 -3.40 -0.11
C ILE A 294 -19.74 -4.92 0.14
N ALA A 295 -18.61 -5.43 0.61
CA ALA A 295 -18.39 -6.83 0.95
C ALA A 295 -18.64 -7.81 -0.21
N GLU A 296 -17.98 -7.60 -1.36
CA GLU A 296 -18.07 -8.52 -2.49
C GLU A 296 -17.77 -9.96 -2.08
N TYR A 297 -18.50 -10.92 -2.67
CA TYR A 297 -18.31 -12.35 -2.43
C TYR A 297 -17.15 -12.94 -3.21
N ASP A 298 -17.00 -12.50 -4.45
CA ASP A 298 -15.99 -13.03 -5.35
C ASP A 298 -14.63 -12.34 -5.11
N GLU A 299 -13.58 -13.06 -5.42
CA GLU A 299 -12.26 -12.44 -5.58
C GLU A 299 -12.30 -11.38 -6.66
N TRP A 300 -11.47 -10.35 -6.50
CA TRP A 300 -11.29 -9.36 -7.54
C TRP A 300 -10.79 -10.01 -8.84
N ASN A 301 -11.33 -9.54 -9.94
CA ASN A 301 -10.96 -9.96 -11.27
C ASN A 301 -10.95 -8.72 -12.19
N GLU A 302 -9.83 -8.50 -12.87
CA GLU A 302 -9.62 -7.33 -13.73
C GLU A 302 -10.57 -7.28 -14.94
N GLU A 303 -11.20 -8.39 -15.31
CA GLU A 303 -12.16 -8.47 -16.41
C GLU A 303 -13.58 -8.00 -16.01
N ARG A 304 -13.81 -7.79 -14.70
CA ARG A 304 -15.11 -7.40 -14.16
C ARG A 304 -15.04 -6.12 -13.35
N GLY A 305 -16.05 -5.28 -13.44
CA GLY A 305 -16.24 -4.15 -12.55
C GLY A 305 -16.78 -4.57 -11.18
N VAL A 306 -16.79 -3.62 -10.25
CA VAL A 306 -17.41 -3.79 -8.93
C VAL A 306 -18.87 -4.22 -9.08
N GLU A 307 -19.30 -5.21 -8.32
CA GLU A 307 -20.63 -5.81 -8.38
C GLU A 307 -21.70 -4.94 -7.68
N TRP A 308 -21.96 -3.75 -8.20
CA TRP A 308 -22.94 -2.78 -7.65
C TRP A 308 -24.34 -3.36 -7.43
N GLU A 309 -24.71 -4.43 -8.14
CA GLU A 309 -25.98 -5.13 -7.97
C GLU A 309 -26.15 -5.75 -6.57
N LEU A 310 -25.05 -6.03 -5.86
CA LEU A 310 -25.08 -6.52 -4.48
C LEU A 310 -25.77 -5.54 -3.52
N LEU A 311 -25.76 -4.24 -3.82
CA LEU A 311 -26.43 -3.23 -3.01
C LEU A 311 -27.96 -3.37 -2.97
N LYS A 312 -28.56 -4.24 -3.77
CA LYS A 312 -29.97 -4.62 -3.67
C LYS A 312 -30.27 -5.55 -2.49
N TYR A 313 -29.25 -6.17 -1.92
CA TYR A 313 -29.36 -7.05 -0.77
C TYR A 313 -29.01 -6.34 0.52
N ASP A 314 -29.80 -6.55 1.56
CA ASP A 314 -29.75 -5.81 2.81
C ASP A 314 -28.37 -5.84 3.48
N HIS A 315 -27.73 -7.00 3.52
CA HIS A 315 -26.43 -7.16 4.17
C HIS A 315 -25.34 -6.30 3.53
N HIS A 316 -25.28 -6.24 2.20
CA HIS A 316 -24.32 -5.43 1.44
C HIS A 316 -24.57 -3.93 1.60
N GLU A 317 -25.85 -3.50 1.53
CA GLU A 317 -26.21 -2.10 1.74
C GLU A 317 -25.93 -1.67 3.21
N GLN A 318 -26.17 -2.55 4.18
CA GLN A 318 -25.80 -2.30 5.58
C GLN A 318 -24.29 -2.18 5.75
N MET A 319 -23.48 -3.04 5.09
CA MET A 319 -22.02 -2.92 5.10
C MET A 319 -21.56 -1.58 4.53
N ARG A 320 -22.09 -1.18 3.37
CA ARG A 320 -21.80 0.12 2.75
C ARG A 320 -22.10 1.28 3.69
N ARG A 321 -23.24 1.25 4.36
CA ARG A 321 -23.63 2.26 5.38
C ARG A 321 -22.69 2.24 6.59
N PHE A 322 -22.30 1.05 7.03
CA PHE A 322 -21.39 0.89 8.15
C PHE A 322 -20.01 1.49 7.83
N VAL A 323 -19.40 1.15 6.70
CA VAL A 323 -18.11 1.71 6.25
C VAL A 323 -18.21 3.23 6.08
N LYS A 324 -19.31 3.73 5.46
CA LYS A 324 -19.57 5.17 5.39
C LYS A 324 -19.56 5.82 6.76
N ARG A 325 -20.22 5.19 7.75
CA ARG A 325 -20.28 5.72 9.10
C ARG A 325 -18.94 5.68 9.81
N LEU A 326 -18.13 4.63 9.60
CA LEU A 326 -16.76 4.56 10.10
C LEU A 326 -15.90 5.70 9.54
N ASN A 327 -15.96 5.95 8.24
CA ASN A 327 -15.23 7.05 7.59
C ASN A 327 -15.67 8.42 8.14
N GLU A 328 -16.97 8.64 8.37
CA GLU A 328 -17.48 9.85 9.01
C GLU A 328 -16.96 10.01 10.44
N LEU A 329 -16.94 8.92 11.20
CA LEU A 329 -16.45 8.91 12.57
C LEU A 329 -14.95 9.20 12.61
N TYR A 330 -14.18 8.55 11.75
CA TYR A 330 -12.74 8.78 11.62
C TYR A 330 -12.43 10.26 11.34
N ARG A 331 -13.07 10.84 10.33
CA ARG A 331 -12.84 12.24 9.92
C ARG A 331 -13.27 13.28 10.97
N LYS A 332 -14.26 12.96 11.82
CA LYS A 332 -14.79 13.88 12.84
C LYS A 332 -14.04 13.82 14.17
N ASN A 333 -13.23 12.79 14.38
CA ASN A 333 -12.56 12.59 15.66
C ASN A 333 -11.04 12.62 15.50
N PRO A 334 -10.39 13.74 15.78
CA PRO A 334 -8.93 13.88 15.70
C PRO A 334 -8.16 12.81 16.47
N ALA A 335 -8.71 12.31 17.58
CA ALA A 335 -8.13 11.20 18.34
C ALA A 335 -7.80 9.95 17.49
N LEU A 336 -8.45 9.77 16.34
CA LEU A 336 -8.20 8.61 15.46
C LEU A 336 -7.07 8.81 14.45
N TYR A 337 -6.56 10.06 14.28
CA TYR A 337 -5.58 10.33 13.22
C TYR A 337 -4.55 11.42 13.52
N ALA A 338 -4.73 12.23 14.57
CA ALA A 338 -3.83 13.35 14.85
C ALA A 338 -2.49 12.87 15.41
N GLU A 339 -2.53 11.94 16.34
CA GLU A 339 -1.36 11.35 17.00
C GLU A 339 -1.21 9.87 16.61
N ASP A 340 -0.91 9.61 15.34
CA ASP A 340 -0.83 8.25 14.78
C ASP A 340 0.58 7.65 14.81
N ASP A 341 1.59 8.42 15.20
CA ASP A 341 3.00 8.05 15.14
C ASP A 341 3.73 8.08 16.50
N SER A 342 2.96 8.17 17.59
CA SER A 342 3.49 8.13 18.96
C SER A 342 2.54 7.46 19.95
N TRP A 343 3.08 7.05 21.10
CA TRP A 343 2.29 6.52 22.21
C TRP A 343 1.40 7.58 22.87
N ASP A 344 1.59 8.85 22.59
CA ASP A 344 0.72 9.91 23.13
C ASP A 344 -0.71 9.78 22.60
N GLY A 345 -0.88 9.21 21.40
CA GLY A 345 -2.16 8.96 20.76
C GLY A 345 -2.85 7.64 21.16
N PHE A 346 -2.24 6.81 22.00
CA PHE A 346 -2.76 5.47 22.30
C PHE A 346 -2.46 5.01 23.73
N GLU A 347 -3.44 4.38 24.36
CA GLU A 347 -3.27 3.74 25.67
C GLU A 347 -4.12 2.47 25.79
N TRP A 348 -3.49 1.35 26.10
CA TRP A 348 -4.23 0.13 26.45
C TRP A 348 -5.00 0.29 27.76
N ILE A 349 -6.26 -0.14 27.77
CA ILE A 349 -7.04 -0.39 29.00
C ILE A 349 -6.96 -1.87 29.31
N ASP A 350 -7.31 -2.71 28.37
CA ASP A 350 -7.18 -4.17 28.48
C ASP A 350 -6.82 -4.76 27.10
N CYS A 351 -5.74 -5.53 27.07
CA CYS A 351 -5.26 -6.22 25.88
C CYS A 351 -4.95 -7.70 26.12
N ILE A 352 -5.34 -8.24 27.29
CA ILE A 352 -4.98 -9.60 27.70
C ILE A 352 -6.18 -10.52 27.91
N ASP A 353 -7.41 -10.03 27.70
CA ASP A 353 -8.62 -10.83 27.86
C ASP A 353 -8.85 -11.76 26.64
N ALA A 354 -7.93 -12.70 26.49
CA ALA A 354 -7.96 -13.68 25.41
C ALA A 354 -9.19 -14.63 25.51
N ASN A 355 -9.68 -14.90 26.71
CA ASN A 355 -10.79 -15.83 26.89
C ASN A 355 -12.10 -15.29 26.31
N GLU A 356 -12.36 -14.02 26.49
CA GLU A 356 -13.55 -13.34 25.95
C GLU A 356 -13.26 -12.74 24.55
N CYS A 357 -12.02 -12.82 24.08
CA CYS A 357 -11.56 -12.22 22.81
C CYS A 357 -11.88 -10.71 22.74
N THR A 358 -11.70 -9.98 23.84
CA THR A 358 -12.00 -8.56 23.91
C THR A 358 -10.75 -7.72 24.02
N LEU A 359 -10.81 -6.53 23.44
CA LEU A 359 -9.77 -5.50 23.51
C LEU A 359 -10.41 -4.17 23.93
N SER A 360 -9.73 -3.42 24.80
CA SER A 360 -10.12 -2.04 25.06
C SER A 360 -8.91 -1.12 25.15
N TYR A 361 -9.04 0.06 24.54
CA TYR A 361 -7.99 1.06 24.50
C TYR A 361 -8.55 2.47 24.29
N LEU A 362 -7.72 3.46 24.62
CA LEU A 362 -7.99 4.85 24.33
C LEU A 362 -7.26 5.28 23.08
N ARG A 363 -7.92 6.07 22.25
CA ARG A 363 -7.31 6.90 21.22
C ARG A 363 -7.40 8.35 21.67
N LYS A 364 -6.31 9.08 21.51
CA LYS A 364 -6.15 10.43 22.03
C LYS A 364 -5.67 11.38 20.93
N SER A 365 -6.04 12.66 21.04
CA SER A 365 -5.41 13.74 20.28
C SER A 365 -4.55 14.60 21.21
N ASP A 366 -3.98 15.66 20.69
CA ASP A 366 -3.29 16.71 21.46
C ASP A 366 -4.20 17.47 22.45
N LYS A 367 -5.53 17.23 22.35
CA LYS A 367 -6.53 17.82 23.25
C LYS A 367 -7.15 16.74 24.13
N GLU A 368 -7.01 16.88 25.43
CA GLU A 368 -7.49 15.91 26.45
C GLU A 368 -8.99 15.60 26.30
N GLU A 369 -9.80 16.58 25.90
CA GLU A 369 -11.24 16.44 25.68
C GLU A 369 -11.63 15.62 24.42
N GLU A 370 -10.67 15.35 23.53
CA GLU A 370 -10.84 14.58 22.30
C GLU A 370 -10.32 13.14 22.49
N THR A 371 -10.72 12.48 23.56
CA THR A 371 -10.37 11.08 23.82
C THR A 371 -11.51 10.14 23.46
N LEU A 372 -11.22 9.04 22.78
CA LEU A 372 -12.16 8.00 22.44
C LEU A 372 -11.81 6.70 23.16
N LEU A 373 -12.80 6.11 23.82
CA LEU A 373 -12.74 4.74 24.32
C LEU A 373 -13.18 3.80 23.19
N VAL A 374 -12.34 2.83 22.89
CA VAL A 374 -12.64 1.74 21.95
C VAL A 374 -12.77 0.45 22.74
N CYS A 375 -13.85 -0.30 22.49
CA CYS A 375 -14.08 -1.64 23.02
C CYS A 375 -14.48 -2.54 21.84
N LEU A 376 -13.78 -3.64 21.69
CA LEU A 376 -13.95 -4.62 20.61
C LEU A 376 -14.13 -6.01 21.22
#